data_a9280643b7feb24b9e7d4c5b62fcde77
#
_entry.id   a9280643b7feb24b9e7d4c5b62fcde77
#
_cell.length_a   1.000
_cell.length_b   1.000
_cell.length_c   1.000
_cell.angle_alpha   90.00
_cell.angle_beta   90.00
_cell.angle_gamma   90.00
#
_symmetry.space_group_name_H-M   'P 1'
#
loop_
_entity.id
_entity.type
_entity.pdbx_description
1 polymer ?
#
loop_
_entity_poly.entity_id
_entity_poly.type
_entity_poly.pdbx_seq_one_letter_code
_entity_poly.pdbx_strand_id
1 'polypeptide(L)'
;MSTNIEVTVGDRELTITRIFDAPRPLVFFAWSTPKHLMRWFAPNNFTVPECEMDFRDGGKFRLCMRGFGKDHWMNGVFREIVKNERIVWTSVLEHDNNEVVTTVTFTVVDGKTRLTVHQTYSIETDSTRGAPQGWTETLDHLAELLADA
;
A
#
# COMPACT_ATOMS: atom_id res chain seq x y z
N MET A 1 -11.66 18.85 7.16
CA MET A 1 -10.65 18.39 8.07
C MET A 1 -9.37 17.99 7.37
N SER A 2 -8.28 18.44 7.87
CA SER A 2 -7.00 18.05 7.30
C SER A 2 -6.73 16.57 7.51
N THR A 3 -6.25 15.89 6.49
CA THR A 3 -5.91 14.49 6.55
C THR A 3 -4.43 14.28 6.83
N ASN A 4 -3.64 15.34 6.98
CA ASN A 4 -2.19 15.23 7.11
C ASN A 4 -1.60 14.37 6.00
N ILE A 5 -2.10 14.55 4.78
CA ILE A 5 -1.65 13.79 3.62
C ILE A 5 -1.00 14.73 2.61
N GLU A 6 0.13 14.30 2.06
CA GLU A 6 0.82 15.00 1.00
C GLU A 6 1.03 14.05 -0.17
N VAL A 7 0.74 14.53 -1.39
CA VAL A 7 0.88 13.74 -2.61
C VAL A 7 1.77 14.50 -3.58
N THR A 8 2.83 13.84 -4.05
CA THR A 8 3.73 14.39 -5.05
C THR A 8 3.83 13.43 -6.22
N VAL A 9 3.57 13.90 -7.43
CA VAL A 9 3.63 13.09 -8.64
C VAL A 9 4.75 13.61 -9.52
N GLY A 10 5.71 12.75 -9.84
CA GLY A 10 6.80 13.05 -10.76
C GLY A 10 6.68 12.24 -12.04
N ASP A 11 7.74 12.27 -12.85
CA ASP A 11 7.81 11.46 -14.08
C ASP A 11 7.98 10.00 -13.70
N ARG A 12 6.94 9.20 -13.89
CA ARG A 12 6.89 7.78 -13.53
C ARG A 12 7.26 7.54 -12.07
N GLU A 13 6.81 8.44 -11.20
CA GLU A 13 7.12 8.40 -9.79
C GLU A 13 5.98 9.01 -8.98
N LEU A 14 5.71 8.41 -7.82
CA LEU A 14 4.66 8.88 -6.91
C LEU A 14 5.17 8.79 -5.48
N THR A 15 4.93 9.84 -4.70
CA THR A 15 5.22 9.82 -3.28
C THR A 15 3.98 10.31 -2.53
N ILE A 16 3.53 9.51 -1.56
CA ILE A 16 2.42 9.88 -0.69
C ILE A 16 2.89 9.75 0.75
N THR A 17 2.69 10.80 1.53
CA THR A 17 3.03 10.80 2.95
C THR A 17 1.78 11.10 3.75
N ARG A 18 1.57 10.34 4.81
CA ARG A 18 0.44 10.54 5.70
C ARG A 18 0.84 10.25 7.14
N ILE A 19 0.29 11.04 8.07
CA ILE A 19 0.51 10.82 9.50
C ILE A 19 -0.69 10.09 10.08
N PHE A 20 -0.43 8.97 10.75
CA PHE A 20 -1.45 8.19 11.46
C PHE A 20 -1.29 8.40 12.96
N ASP A 21 -2.40 8.62 13.65
CA ASP A 21 -2.42 8.77 15.10
C ASP A 21 -2.43 7.38 15.76
N ALA A 22 -1.33 6.66 15.59
CA ALA A 22 -1.13 5.33 16.10
C ALA A 22 0.36 5.03 16.20
N PRO A 23 0.77 4.15 17.14
CA PRO A 23 2.19 3.81 17.29
C PRO A 23 2.70 2.99 16.11
N ARG A 24 3.97 3.18 15.78
CA ARG A 24 4.59 2.57 14.61
C ARG A 24 4.43 1.04 14.54
N PRO A 25 4.61 0.29 15.62
CA PRO A 25 4.42 -1.17 15.54
C PRO A 25 3.00 -1.57 15.13
N LEU A 26 1.99 -0.82 15.56
CA LEU A 26 0.60 -1.11 15.23
C LEU A 26 0.33 -0.82 13.75
N VAL A 27 0.85 0.30 13.24
CA VAL A 27 0.69 0.65 11.83
C VAL A 27 1.38 -0.40 10.95
N PHE A 28 2.61 -0.77 11.30
CA PHE A 28 3.36 -1.80 10.57
C PHE A 28 2.63 -3.15 10.60
N PHE A 29 2.07 -3.52 11.75
CA PHE A 29 1.38 -4.80 11.90
C PHE A 29 0.22 -4.96 10.93
N ALA A 30 -0.48 -3.86 10.60
CA ALA A 30 -1.59 -3.89 9.65
C ALA A 30 -1.16 -4.35 8.26
N TRP A 31 0.12 -4.26 7.92
CA TRP A 31 0.67 -4.69 6.63
C TRP A 31 1.21 -6.12 6.65
N SER A 32 1.38 -6.73 7.82
CA SER A 32 2.24 -7.89 7.97
C SER A 32 1.55 -9.24 7.78
N THR A 33 0.24 -9.30 7.74
CA THR A 33 -0.49 -10.55 7.55
C THR A 33 -1.62 -10.38 6.56
N PRO A 34 -1.96 -11.43 5.78
CA PRO A 34 -3.08 -11.35 4.84
C PRO A 34 -4.39 -10.95 5.51
N LYS A 35 -4.67 -11.54 6.66
CA LYS A 35 -5.92 -11.30 7.38
C LYS A 35 -6.12 -9.81 7.72
N HIS A 36 -5.06 -9.12 8.11
CA HIS A 36 -5.14 -7.70 8.43
C HIS A 36 -5.14 -6.85 7.16
N LEU A 37 -4.27 -7.18 6.20
CA LEU A 37 -4.15 -6.42 4.96
C LEU A 37 -5.46 -6.39 4.18
N MET A 38 -6.16 -7.52 4.12
CA MET A 38 -7.42 -7.64 3.39
C MET A 38 -8.52 -6.69 3.90
N ARG A 39 -8.38 -6.19 5.12
CA ARG A 39 -9.40 -5.33 5.73
C ARG A 39 -9.36 -3.89 5.24
N TRP A 40 -8.24 -3.45 4.69
CA TRP A 40 -8.10 -2.04 4.32
C TRP A 40 -7.41 -1.80 2.97
N PHE A 41 -6.70 -2.77 2.42
CA PHE A 41 -5.79 -2.56 1.28
C PHE A 41 -6.54 -2.55 -0.05
N ALA A 42 -7.38 -1.55 -0.27
CA ALA A 42 -8.05 -1.33 -1.56
C ALA A 42 -8.64 0.08 -1.58
N PRO A 43 -8.74 0.70 -2.76
CA PRO A 43 -9.42 2.00 -2.88
C PRO A 43 -10.94 1.81 -2.73
N ASN A 44 -11.66 2.94 -2.71
CA ASN A 44 -13.11 2.93 -2.58
C ASN A 44 -13.76 2.07 -3.68
N ASN A 45 -14.81 1.36 -3.31
CA ASN A 45 -15.57 0.46 -4.19
C ASN A 45 -14.82 -0.81 -4.58
N PHE A 46 -13.68 -1.08 -3.95
CA PHE A 46 -12.93 -2.32 -4.12
C PHE A 46 -12.80 -3.06 -2.81
N THR A 47 -12.65 -4.37 -2.91
CA THR A 47 -12.37 -5.26 -1.78
C THR A 47 -11.21 -6.17 -2.14
N VAL A 48 -10.62 -6.82 -1.14
CA VAL A 48 -9.58 -7.84 -1.36
C VAL A 48 -10.12 -9.17 -0.84
N PRO A 49 -10.80 -9.96 -1.71
CA PRO A 49 -11.37 -11.24 -1.27
C PRO A 49 -10.33 -12.34 -1.09
N GLU A 50 -9.14 -12.20 -1.72
CA GLU A 50 -8.08 -13.20 -1.61
C GLU A 50 -6.73 -12.52 -1.50
N CYS A 51 -5.90 -13.01 -0.58
CA CYS A 51 -4.55 -12.51 -0.39
C CYS A 51 -3.67 -13.63 0.18
N GLU A 52 -2.57 -13.92 -0.50
CA GLU A 52 -1.54 -14.84 -0.02
C GLU A 52 -0.24 -14.08 0.07
N MET A 53 0.44 -14.19 1.20
CA MET A 53 1.70 -13.50 1.42
C MET A 53 2.68 -14.36 2.18
N ASP A 54 3.92 -14.36 1.73
CA ASP A 54 5.05 -14.87 2.49
C ASP A 54 5.85 -13.63 2.91
N PHE A 55 5.53 -13.10 4.09
CA PHE A 55 6.01 -11.79 4.54
C PHE A 55 7.44 -11.89 5.08
N ARG A 56 8.40 -11.97 4.17
CA ARG A 56 9.83 -12.02 4.46
C ARG A 56 10.61 -11.58 3.22
N ASP A 57 11.89 -11.27 3.38
CA ASP A 57 12.75 -10.93 2.24
C ASP A 57 12.74 -12.09 1.25
N GLY A 58 12.45 -11.76 -0.01
CA GLY A 58 12.35 -12.76 -1.08
C GLY A 58 11.01 -13.48 -1.13
N GLY A 59 10.12 -13.27 -0.17
CA GLY A 59 8.81 -13.92 -0.15
C GLY A 59 7.90 -13.38 -1.23
N LYS A 60 7.02 -14.23 -1.75
CA LYS A 60 6.07 -13.86 -2.80
C LYS A 60 4.72 -13.52 -2.21
N PHE A 61 3.96 -12.70 -2.93
CA PHE A 61 2.58 -12.45 -2.58
C PHE A 61 1.71 -12.39 -3.83
N ARG A 62 0.43 -12.68 -3.64
CA ARG A 62 -0.57 -12.57 -4.69
C ARG A 62 -1.87 -12.15 -4.04
N LEU A 63 -2.53 -11.14 -4.58
CA LEU A 63 -3.81 -10.71 -4.07
C LEU A 63 -4.74 -10.30 -5.21
N CYS A 64 -6.04 -10.37 -4.91
CA CYS A 64 -7.10 -9.97 -5.82
C CYS A 64 -7.75 -8.72 -5.29
N MET A 65 -7.89 -7.70 -6.13
CA MET A 65 -8.74 -6.55 -5.85
C MET A 65 -9.99 -6.69 -6.70
N ARG A 66 -11.14 -6.72 -6.06
CA ARG A 66 -12.43 -6.88 -6.76
C ARG A 66 -13.22 -5.61 -6.68
N GLY A 67 -13.62 -5.08 -7.84
CA GLY A 67 -14.46 -3.90 -7.92
C GLY A 67 -15.12 -3.80 -9.29
N PHE A 68 -16.33 -3.21 -9.32
CA PHE A 68 -17.08 -2.99 -10.55
C PHE A 68 -17.28 -4.27 -11.37
N GLY A 69 -17.46 -5.40 -10.66
CA GLY A 69 -17.69 -6.69 -11.30
C GLY A 69 -16.46 -7.36 -11.89
N LYS A 70 -15.28 -6.87 -11.60
CA LYS A 70 -14.02 -7.41 -12.15
C LYS A 70 -13.01 -7.73 -11.05
N ASP A 71 -12.21 -8.75 -11.30
CA ASP A 71 -11.10 -9.13 -10.46
C ASP A 71 -9.79 -8.65 -11.09
N HIS A 72 -8.97 -7.99 -10.28
CA HIS A 72 -7.65 -7.51 -10.70
C HIS A 72 -6.63 -8.20 -9.81
N TRP A 73 -5.81 -9.06 -10.41
CA TRP A 73 -4.80 -9.81 -9.69
C TRP A 73 -3.46 -9.09 -9.72
N MET A 74 -2.84 -9.01 -8.56
CA MET A 74 -1.51 -8.44 -8.42
C MET A 74 -0.58 -9.49 -7.86
N ASN A 75 0.57 -9.67 -8.50
CA ASN A 75 1.62 -10.58 -8.05
C ASN A 75 2.85 -9.78 -7.70
N GLY A 76 3.56 -10.18 -6.65
CA GLY A 76 4.73 -9.45 -6.23
C GLY A 76 5.72 -10.28 -5.44
N VAL A 77 6.84 -9.62 -5.14
CA VAL A 77 7.92 -10.19 -4.34
C VAL A 77 8.36 -9.13 -3.35
N PHE A 78 8.43 -9.49 -2.07
CA PHE A 78 9.02 -8.61 -1.06
C PHE A 78 10.54 -8.60 -1.25
N ARG A 79 11.09 -7.41 -1.44
CA ARG A 79 12.54 -7.24 -1.65
C ARG A 79 13.27 -7.00 -0.34
N GLU A 80 12.64 -6.26 0.57
CA GLU A 80 13.24 -5.95 1.86
C GLU A 80 12.13 -5.69 2.87
N ILE A 81 12.27 -6.29 4.05
CA ILE A 81 11.37 -6.01 5.17
C ILE A 81 12.26 -5.72 6.38
N VAL A 82 12.14 -4.49 6.92
CA VAL A 82 12.80 -4.10 8.16
C VAL A 82 11.68 -3.82 9.15
N LYS A 83 11.57 -4.64 10.16
CA LYS A 83 10.45 -4.60 11.10
C LYS A 83 10.23 -3.19 11.65
N ASN A 84 9.00 -2.72 11.57
CA ASN A 84 8.55 -1.40 12.02
C ASN A 84 9.16 -0.22 11.25
N GLU A 85 10.01 -0.46 10.24
CA GLU A 85 10.71 0.63 9.56
C GLU A 85 10.44 0.72 8.07
N ARG A 86 10.44 -0.42 7.34
CA ARG A 86 10.37 -0.35 5.89
C ARG A 86 9.90 -1.66 5.26
N ILE A 87 9.09 -1.53 4.21
CA ILE A 87 8.69 -2.65 3.37
C ILE A 87 8.95 -2.23 1.92
N VAL A 88 9.70 -3.04 1.17
CA VAL A 88 9.95 -2.81 -0.25
C VAL A 88 9.47 -4.02 -1.03
N TRP A 89 8.65 -3.78 -2.07
CA TRP A 89 8.24 -4.87 -2.94
C TRP A 89 8.21 -4.42 -4.40
N THR A 90 8.29 -5.41 -5.29
CA THR A 90 8.00 -5.21 -6.70
C THR A 90 6.72 -5.96 -7.01
N SER A 91 5.87 -5.38 -7.84
CA SER A 91 4.60 -5.99 -8.19
C SER A 91 4.22 -5.73 -9.63
N VAL A 92 3.35 -6.61 -10.16
CA VAL A 92 2.81 -6.53 -11.50
C VAL A 92 1.32 -6.83 -11.43
N LEU A 93 0.49 -5.98 -12.05
CA LEU A 93 -0.90 -6.29 -12.29
C LEU A 93 -0.97 -7.19 -13.51
N GLU A 94 -1.70 -8.30 -13.43
CA GLU A 94 -1.69 -9.32 -14.50
C GLU A 94 -2.16 -8.77 -15.84
N HIS A 95 -3.01 -7.76 -15.85
CA HIS A 95 -3.57 -7.23 -17.08
C HIS A 95 -2.71 -6.15 -17.75
N ASP A 96 -1.71 -5.57 -17.10
CA ASP A 96 -0.91 -4.52 -17.72
C ASP A 96 0.60 -4.78 -17.76
N ASN A 97 1.08 -5.80 -17.06
CA ASN A 97 2.49 -6.23 -17.09
C ASN A 97 3.51 -5.12 -16.77
N ASN A 98 3.07 -4.09 -16.06
CA ASN A 98 3.94 -2.98 -15.69
C ASN A 98 4.51 -3.23 -14.29
N GLU A 99 5.81 -3.41 -14.19
CA GLU A 99 6.43 -3.62 -12.89
C GLU A 99 6.53 -2.32 -12.12
N VAL A 100 6.01 -2.33 -10.91
CA VAL A 100 6.03 -1.19 -10.00
C VAL A 100 6.89 -1.53 -8.80
N VAL A 101 7.80 -0.66 -8.44
CA VAL A 101 8.59 -0.79 -7.21
C VAL A 101 7.97 0.11 -6.16
N THR A 102 7.56 -0.47 -5.04
CA THR A 102 6.93 0.27 -3.94
C THR A 102 7.79 0.17 -2.69
N THR A 103 8.05 1.32 -2.08
CA THR A 103 8.74 1.41 -0.80
C THR A 103 7.80 2.08 0.20
N VAL A 104 7.53 1.42 1.31
CA VAL A 104 6.73 1.99 2.40
C VAL A 104 7.66 2.18 3.59
N THR A 105 7.73 3.40 4.09
CA THR A 105 8.61 3.76 5.21
C THR A 105 7.75 4.23 6.38
N PHE A 106 8.10 3.76 7.58
CA PHE A 106 7.39 4.07 8.82
C PHE A 106 8.33 4.85 9.74
N THR A 107 7.98 6.09 10.06
CA THR A 107 8.83 6.96 10.90
C THR A 107 8.03 7.49 12.08
N VAL A 108 8.64 7.48 13.25
CA VAL A 108 7.98 8.05 14.44
C VAL A 108 8.11 9.57 14.41
N VAL A 109 6.96 10.25 14.59
CA VAL A 109 6.91 11.71 14.64
C VAL A 109 5.93 12.10 15.76
N ASP A 110 6.43 12.72 16.82
CA ASP A 110 5.61 13.18 17.94
C ASP A 110 4.68 12.09 18.52
N GLY A 111 5.21 10.86 18.65
CA GLY A 111 4.43 9.74 19.17
C GLY A 111 3.47 9.13 18.18
N LYS A 112 3.39 9.68 16.97
CA LYS A 112 2.55 9.19 15.88
C LYS A 112 3.43 8.54 14.81
N THR A 113 2.83 8.06 13.74
CA THR A 113 3.57 7.43 12.65
C THR A 113 3.40 8.22 11.36
N ARG A 114 4.53 8.63 10.79
CA ARG A 114 4.55 9.12 9.39
C ARG A 114 4.80 7.93 8.50
N LEU A 115 3.86 7.66 7.62
CA LEU A 115 3.98 6.60 6.62
C LEU A 115 4.18 7.26 5.26
N THR A 116 5.21 6.82 4.54
CA THR A 116 5.50 7.31 3.20
C THR A 116 5.46 6.14 2.23
N VAL A 117 4.64 6.28 1.18
CA VAL A 117 4.61 5.33 0.08
C VAL A 117 5.32 5.98 -1.10
N HIS A 118 6.33 5.31 -1.62
CA HIS A 118 7.06 5.77 -2.81
C HIS A 118 6.98 4.69 -3.87
N GLN A 119 6.52 5.06 -5.06
CA GLN A 119 6.41 4.13 -6.19
C GLN A 119 7.16 4.66 -7.39
N THR A 120 7.84 3.74 -8.09
CA THR A 120 8.43 4.03 -9.40
C THR A 120 7.99 2.94 -10.37
N TYR A 121 7.87 3.31 -11.65
CA TYR A 121 7.43 2.38 -12.69
C TYR A 121 7.99 2.82 -14.03
N SER A 122 8.08 1.87 -14.97
CA SER A 122 8.71 2.11 -16.29
C SER A 122 7.74 2.70 -17.31
N ILE A 123 6.45 2.40 -17.17
CA ILE A 123 5.42 2.74 -18.15
C ILE A 123 4.23 3.37 -17.44
N GLU A 124 3.73 4.48 -17.98
CA GLU A 124 2.48 5.04 -17.50
C GLU A 124 1.31 4.28 -18.12
N THR A 125 0.39 3.85 -17.25
CA THR A 125 -0.82 3.13 -17.64
C THR A 125 -2.00 3.76 -16.93
N ASP A 126 -3.21 3.30 -17.22
CA ASP A 126 -4.39 3.77 -16.49
C ASP A 126 -4.24 3.47 -14.99
N SER A 127 -3.67 2.33 -14.64
CA SER A 127 -3.44 1.96 -13.25
C SER A 127 -2.49 2.93 -12.55
N THR A 128 -1.38 3.33 -13.19
CA THR A 128 -0.45 4.26 -12.57
C THR A 128 -1.02 5.66 -12.48
N ARG A 129 -1.81 6.08 -13.48
CA ARG A 129 -2.45 7.40 -13.45
C ARG A 129 -3.49 7.50 -12.34
N GLY A 130 -4.16 6.40 -12.02
CA GLY A 130 -5.13 6.35 -10.93
C GLY A 130 -4.52 6.14 -9.54
N ALA A 131 -3.24 5.82 -9.45
CA ALA A 131 -2.58 5.46 -8.19
C ALA A 131 -2.62 6.58 -7.12
N PRO A 132 -2.44 7.87 -7.44
CA PRO A 132 -2.51 8.90 -6.41
C PRO A 132 -3.82 8.90 -5.66
N GLN A 133 -4.94 8.84 -6.38
CA GLN A 133 -6.26 8.78 -5.74
C GLN A 133 -6.47 7.44 -5.05
N GLY A 134 -6.08 6.34 -5.71
CA GLY A 134 -6.24 5.00 -5.14
C GLY A 134 -5.50 4.85 -3.82
N TRP A 135 -4.27 5.31 -3.74
CA TRP A 135 -3.50 5.26 -2.49
C TRP A 135 -4.11 6.17 -1.41
N THR A 136 -4.59 7.35 -1.78
CA THR A 136 -5.24 8.24 -0.83
C THR A 136 -6.43 7.54 -0.17
N GLU A 137 -7.29 6.92 -0.97
CA GLU A 137 -8.45 6.19 -0.47
C GLU A 137 -8.05 4.96 0.35
N THR A 138 -7.04 4.23 -0.11
CA THR A 138 -6.54 3.05 0.60
C THR A 138 -6.01 3.43 1.99
N LEU A 139 -5.23 4.50 2.08
CA LEU A 139 -4.70 4.96 3.36
C LEU A 139 -5.79 5.53 4.27
N ASP A 140 -6.87 6.08 3.70
CA ASP A 140 -8.04 6.46 4.50
C ASP A 140 -8.66 5.22 5.16
N HIS A 141 -8.75 4.11 4.46
CA HIS A 141 -9.27 2.87 5.03
C HIS A 141 -8.37 2.36 6.15
N LEU A 142 -7.05 2.48 5.99
CA LEU A 142 -6.12 2.11 7.06
C LEU A 142 -6.33 2.99 8.28
N ALA A 143 -6.53 4.30 8.08
CA ALA A 143 -6.77 5.21 9.19
C ALA A 143 -8.05 4.85 9.95
N GLU A 144 -9.10 4.46 9.24
CA GLU A 144 -10.36 4.02 9.84
C GLU A 144 -10.15 2.75 10.67
N LEU A 145 -9.41 1.80 10.14
CA LEU A 145 -9.11 0.56 10.84
C LEU A 145 -8.32 0.83 12.13
N LEU A 146 -7.32 1.69 12.06
CA LEU A 146 -6.48 2.02 13.21
C LEU A 146 -7.26 2.78 14.29
N ALA A 147 -8.24 3.57 13.89
CA ALA A 147 -9.08 4.32 14.85
C ALA A 147 -9.95 3.39 15.68
N ASP A 148 -10.30 2.20 15.16
CA ASP A 148 -11.12 1.21 15.84
C ASP A 148 -10.29 0.20 16.64
N ALA A 149 -8.98 0.32 16.63
CA ALA A 149 -8.10 -0.62 17.31
C ALA A 149 -7.96 -0.34 18.80
#